data_f8df13e237eeb85cdc0467c42ff7a1dc
#
_entry.id   f8df13e237eeb85cdc0467c42ff7a1dc
#
_cell.length_a   1.000
_cell.length_b   1.000
_cell.length_c   1.000
_cell.angle_alpha   90.00
_cell.angle_beta   90.00
_cell.angle_gamma   90.00
#
_symmetry.space_group_name_H-M   'P 1'
#
loop_
_entity.id
_entity.type
_entity.pdbx_description
1 polymer ?
#
loop_
_entity_poly.entity_id
_entity_poly.type
_entity_poly.pdbx_seq_one_letter_code
_entity_poly.pdbx_strand_id
1 'polypeptide(L)'
;MALQSVWYYSNLPEDIVNIIERDLTENFDPSMGDSRLHGDALNKEKRNSQNTWIPTTHWVAGFLWHYVQRANRENFLYDLRNIDGESLQYTRYETGQFYGWHNDAGLATQYKPQSVGNRAEGLANDFVNENIELVRKLSFSLQLSDPDDYEGGNVQIMDETGSSHIVPRKRGTIVLFDSRAQHRVLKVTKGTRKSIVGWVVGRRWV
;
A
#
# COMPACT_ATOMS: atom_id res chain seq x y z
N MET A 1 -11.42 9.19 -22.50
CA MET A 1 -11.65 7.98 -21.68
C MET A 1 -11.84 8.47 -20.26
N ALA A 2 -12.88 8.03 -19.55
CA ALA A 2 -13.08 8.44 -18.16
C ALA A 2 -11.97 7.82 -17.29
N LEU A 3 -11.40 8.60 -16.37
CA LEU A 3 -10.44 8.10 -15.40
C LEU A 3 -11.15 7.11 -14.46
N GLN A 4 -10.47 6.02 -14.11
CA GLN A 4 -11.01 5.02 -13.20
C GLN A 4 -10.47 5.25 -11.79
N SER A 5 -11.34 5.14 -10.79
CA SER A 5 -10.95 5.27 -9.38
C SER A 5 -10.07 4.12 -8.88
N VAL A 6 -10.13 2.98 -9.57
CA VAL A 6 -9.33 1.78 -9.30
C VAL A 6 -8.70 1.28 -10.60
N TRP A 7 -7.41 0.97 -10.54
CA TRP A 7 -6.62 0.43 -11.63
C TRP A 7 -5.86 -0.81 -11.17
N TYR A 8 -5.73 -1.84 -12.01
CA TYR A 8 -4.99 -3.03 -11.60
C TYR A 8 -4.27 -3.72 -12.76
N TYR A 9 -3.20 -4.43 -12.41
CA TYR A 9 -2.46 -5.33 -13.26
C TYR A 9 -2.47 -6.73 -12.63
N SER A 10 -2.92 -7.75 -13.37
CA SER A 10 -3.03 -9.14 -12.91
C SER A 10 -2.19 -10.11 -13.74
N ASN A 11 -1.08 -9.61 -14.26
CA ASN A 11 -0.23 -10.34 -15.20
C ASN A 11 1.24 -10.41 -14.78
N LEU A 12 1.53 -10.19 -13.49
CA LEU A 12 2.88 -10.46 -12.99
C LEU A 12 3.23 -11.92 -13.21
N PRO A 13 4.42 -12.22 -13.80
CA PRO A 13 4.92 -13.57 -13.88
C PRO A 13 5.01 -14.22 -12.49
N GLU A 14 4.60 -15.47 -12.40
CA GLU A 14 4.59 -16.19 -11.11
C GLU A 14 5.98 -16.30 -10.50
N ASP A 15 7.01 -16.54 -11.32
CA ASP A 15 8.41 -16.58 -10.85
C ASP A 15 8.84 -15.30 -10.14
N ILE A 16 8.38 -14.13 -10.62
CA ILE A 16 8.68 -12.85 -9.98
C ILE A 16 8.00 -12.79 -8.61
N VAL A 17 6.73 -13.22 -8.52
CA VAL A 17 6.00 -13.25 -7.24
C VAL A 17 6.65 -14.23 -6.27
N ASN A 18 7.11 -15.38 -6.75
CA ASN A 18 7.84 -16.37 -5.94
C ASN A 18 9.15 -15.80 -5.36
N ILE A 19 9.91 -15.05 -6.18
CA ILE A 19 11.14 -14.39 -5.74
C ILE A 19 10.82 -13.35 -4.66
N ILE A 20 9.80 -12.51 -4.89
CA ILE A 20 9.37 -11.51 -3.91
C ILE A 20 8.96 -12.19 -2.60
N GLU A 21 8.08 -13.19 -2.66
CA GLU A 21 7.56 -13.85 -1.46
C GLU A 21 8.66 -14.55 -0.67
N ARG A 22 9.57 -15.26 -1.34
CA ARG A 22 10.71 -15.89 -0.70
C ARG A 22 11.59 -14.87 0.03
N ASP A 23 11.97 -13.80 -0.65
CA ASP A 23 12.80 -12.73 -0.08
C ASP A 23 12.15 -12.10 1.16
N LEU A 24 10.85 -11.83 1.10
CA LEU A 24 10.11 -11.27 2.23
C LEU A 24 9.97 -12.24 3.39
N THR A 25 9.75 -13.52 3.11
CA THR A 25 9.67 -14.56 4.15
C THR A 25 10.99 -14.72 4.86
N GLU A 26 12.10 -14.74 4.15
CA GLU A 26 13.44 -14.92 4.72
C GLU A 26 13.89 -13.69 5.52
N ASN A 27 13.62 -12.48 5.04
CA ASN A 27 14.20 -11.25 5.58
C ASN A 27 13.26 -10.43 6.47
N PHE A 28 11.94 -10.58 6.34
CA PHE A 28 10.97 -9.71 6.99
C PHE A 28 9.94 -10.43 7.88
N ASP A 29 9.57 -11.69 7.62
CA ASP A 29 8.65 -12.44 8.49
C ASP A 29 9.11 -12.46 9.96
N PRO A 30 10.42 -12.63 10.28
CA PRO A 30 10.87 -12.64 11.67
C PRO A 30 10.64 -11.34 12.44
N SER A 31 10.46 -10.22 11.74
CA SER A 31 10.22 -8.89 12.32
C SER A 31 8.74 -8.49 12.35
N MET A 32 7.82 -9.39 11.98
CA MET A 32 6.38 -9.09 11.99
C MET A 32 5.85 -8.88 13.41
N GLY A 33 5.02 -7.85 13.56
CA GLY A 33 4.32 -7.52 14.80
C GLY A 33 2.89 -7.06 14.56
N ASP A 34 2.14 -6.88 15.63
CA ASP A 34 0.75 -6.38 15.56
C ASP A 34 0.69 -5.02 14.83
N SER A 35 -0.17 -4.93 13.84
CA SER A 35 -0.37 -3.70 13.07
C SER A 35 -1.02 -2.61 13.93
N ARG A 36 -0.52 -1.39 13.80
CA ARG A 36 -1.02 -0.22 14.51
C ARG A 36 -1.75 0.73 13.57
N LEU A 37 -2.62 1.55 14.10
CA LEU A 37 -3.28 2.64 13.39
C LEU A 37 -2.39 3.90 13.40
N HIS A 38 -2.81 4.91 12.65
CA HIS A 38 -2.14 6.22 12.68
C HIS A 38 -2.02 6.75 14.13
N GLY A 39 -0.87 7.30 14.48
CA GLY A 39 -0.59 7.75 15.86
C GLY A 39 -0.19 6.61 16.80
N ASP A 40 0.27 5.47 16.26
CA ASP A 40 0.77 4.31 17.02
C ASP A 40 -0.27 3.62 17.92
N ALA A 41 -1.57 3.83 17.65
CA ALA A 41 -2.66 3.22 18.40
C ALA A 41 -2.90 1.77 18.00
N LEU A 42 -2.91 0.87 18.98
CA LEU A 42 -3.38 -0.50 18.81
C LEU A 42 -4.90 -0.57 19.01
N ASN A 43 -5.64 -0.89 17.95
CA ASN A 43 -7.10 -1.06 18.00
C ASN A 43 -7.52 -2.26 17.16
N LYS A 44 -7.58 -3.43 17.80
CA LYS A 44 -7.91 -4.70 17.14
C LYS A 44 -9.38 -4.82 16.71
N GLU A 45 -10.27 -3.94 17.17
CA GLU A 45 -11.65 -3.87 16.70
C GLU A 45 -11.77 -3.20 15.33
N LYS A 46 -10.84 -2.29 15.02
CA LYS A 46 -10.77 -1.60 13.75
C LYS A 46 -9.81 -2.28 12.77
N ARG A 47 -8.65 -2.71 13.26
CA ARG A 47 -7.63 -3.41 12.49
C ARG A 47 -7.02 -4.53 13.31
N ASN A 48 -7.13 -5.75 12.82
CA ASN A 48 -6.43 -6.92 13.36
C ASN A 48 -5.63 -7.55 12.23
N SER A 49 -4.32 -7.39 12.26
CA SER A 49 -3.36 -7.90 11.27
C SER A 49 -1.96 -7.81 11.85
N GLN A 50 -1.00 -8.39 11.15
CA GLN A 50 0.43 -8.24 11.45
C GLN A 50 1.12 -7.57 10.27
N ASN A 51 2.17 -6.81 10.55
CA ASN A 51 2.99 -6.22 9.50
C ASN A 51 4.42 -5.94 9.94
N THR A 52 5.27 -5.75 8.94
CA THR A 52 6.61 -5.19 9.06
C THR A 52 6.86 -4.20 7.92
N TRP A 53 7.95 -3.44 8.00
CA TRP A 53 8.27 -2.39 7.06
C TRP A 53 9.46 -2.76 6.18
N ILE A 54 9.31 -2.59 4.86
CA ILE A 54 10.34 -2.80 3.85
C ILE A 54 10.86 -1.42 3.44
N PRO A 55 12.14 -1.11 3.62
CA PRO A 55 12.67 0.20 3.23
C PRO A 55 12.65 0.38 1.71
N THR A 56 12.52 1.62 1.22
CA THR A 56 12.53 1.91 -0.23
C THR A 56 13.87 1.66 -0.91
N THR A 57 14.94 1.45 -0.15
CA THR A 57 16.23 0.96 -0.66
C THR A 57 16.20 -0.51 -1.06
N HIS A 58 15.17 -1.25 -0.65
CA HIS A 58 14.97 -2.63 -1.05
C HIS A 58 14.47 -2.70 -2.50
N TRP A 59 14.98 -3.64 -3.30
CA TRP A 59 14.70 -3.75 -4.74
C TRP A 59 13.20 -3.85 -5.08
N VAL A 60 12.38 -4.49 -4.21
CA VAL A 60 10.92 -4.62 -4.39
C VAL A 60 10.24 -3.25 -4.48
N ALA A 61 10.74 -2.25 -3.77
CA ALA A 61 10.17 -0.91 -3.82
C ALA A 61 10.35 -0.27 -5.21
N GLY A 62 11.52 -0.41 -5.82
CA GLY A 62 11.77 0.06 -7.18
C GLY A 62 10.91 -0.66 -8.22
N PHE A 63 10.74 -1.98 -8.03
CA PHE A 63 9.86 -2.77 -8.88
C PHE A 63 8.40 -2.30 -8.81
N LEU A 64 7.85 -2.11 -7.60
CA LEU A 64 6.48 -1.62 -7.40
C LEU A 64 6.33 -0.16 -7.87
N TRP A 65 7.34 0.67 -7.67
CA TRP A 65 7.36 2.03 -8.17
C TRP A 65 7.19 2.11 -9.69
N HIS A 66 7.78 1.17 -10.45
CA HIS A 66 7.55 1.07 -11.89
C HIS A 66 6.05 0.96 -12.22
N TYR A 67 5.31 0.09 -11.53
CA TYR A 67 3.86 -0.08 -11.76
C TYR A 67 3.05 1.14 -11.31
N VAL A 68 3.45 1.78 -10.22
CA VAL A 68 2.86 3.05 -9.79
C VAL A 68 2.99 4.12 -10.89
N GLN A 69 4.19 4.31 -11.42
CA GLN A 69 4.44 5.29 -12.46
C GLN A 69 3.70 4.94 -13.76
N ARG A 70 3.63 3.67 -14.10
CA ARG A 70 2.87 3.19 -15.25
C ARG A 70 1.37 3.49 -15.09
N ALA A 71 0.76 3.09 -13.99
CA ALA A 71 -0.65 3.36 -13.70
C ALA A 71 -0.97 4.87 -13.65
N ASN A 72 -0.04 5.65 -13.13
CA ASN A 72 -0.21 7.10 -13.09
C ASN A 72 -0.26 7.70 -14.51
N ARG A 73 0.61 7.27 -15.40
CA ARG A 73 0.58 7.73 -16.81
C ARG A 73 -0.65 7.23 -17.57
N GLU A 74 -1.10 6.00 -17.29
CA GLU A 74 -2.22 5.39 -17.99
C GLU A 74 -3.59 5.88 -17.50
N ASN A 75 -3.69 6.24 -16.21
CA ASN A 75 -5.00 6.55 -15.62
C ASN A 75 -5.05 7.79 -14.70
N PHE A 76 -4.19 7.88 -13.66
CA PHE A 76 -4.43 8.85 -12.58
C PHE A 76 -3.95 10.26 -12.90
N LEU A 77 -2.83 10.42 -13.59
CA LEU A 77 -2.23 11.71 -14.00
C LEU A 77 -1.94 12.66 -12.82
N TYR A 78 -1.61 12.10 -11.66
CA TYR A 78 -1.30 12.87 -10.45
C TYR A 78 0.15 13.35 -10.43
N ASP A 79 0.40 14.50 -9.77
CA ASP A 79 1.76 14.90 -9.38
C ASP A 79 2.23 14.02 -8.23
N LEU A 80 2.99 12.97 -8.56
CA LEU A 80 3.54 12.00 -7.62
C LEU A 80 5.02 12.30 -7.38
N ARG A 81 5.46 12.14 -6.12
CA ARG A 81 6.84 12.43 -5.72
C ARG A 81 7.60 11.17 -5.31
N ASN A 82 7.19 10.52 -4.24
CA ASN A 82 7.86 9.36 -3.68
C ASN A 82 6.89 8.45 -2.90
N ILE A 83 7.39 7.30 -2.47
CA ILE A 83 6.68 6.43 -1.54
C ILE A 83 6.69 7.06 -0.15
N ASP A 84 5.53 7.07 0.52
CA ASP A 84 5.32 7.63 1.85
C ASP A 84 6.19 6.93 2.90
N GLY A 85 6.81 7.73 3.78
CA GLY A 85 7.65 7.22 4.87
C GLY A 85 8.90 6.46 4.42
N GLU A 86 9.23 6.51 3.11
CA GLU A 86 10.35 5.75 2.51
C GLU A 86 10.27 4.25 2.83
N SER A 87 9.07 3.71 2.95
CA SER A 87 8.84 2.30 3.27
C SER A 87 7.55 1.75 2.69
N LEU A 88 7.55 0.44 2.45
CA LEU A 88 6.36 -0.35 2.12
C LEU A 88 5.95 -1.16 3.34
N GLN A 89 4.68 -1.50 3.43
CA GLN A 89 4.17 -2.34 4.49
C GLN A 89 3.94 -3.77 3.97
N TYR A 90 4.72 -4.74 4.45
CA TYR A 90 4.44 -6.15 4.26
C TYR A 90 3.45 -6.60 5.33
N THR A 91 2.27 -7.03 4.91
CA THR A 91 1.14 -7.30 5.80
C THR A 91 0.68 -8.74 5.68
N ARG A 92 0.36 -9.35 6.84
CA ARG A 92 -0.20 -10.68 6.98
C ARG A 92 -1.52 -10.62 7.73
N TYR A 93 -2.52 -11.32 7.20
CA TYR A 93 -3.82 -11.55 7.83
C TYR A 93 -4.03 -13.05 8.02
N GLU A 94 -4.13 -13.49 9.25
CA GLU A 94 -4.46 -14.86 9.63
C GLU A 94 -5.97 -15.03 9.85
N THR A 95 -6.43 -16.28 10.05
CA THR A 95 -7.82 -16.57 10.33
C THR A 95 -8.35 -15.69 11.48
N GLY A 96 -9.49 -15.05 11.23
CA GLY A 96 -10.11 -14.09 12.14
C GLY A 96 -9.68 -12.64 11.97
N GLN A 97 -8.60 -12.38 11.22
CA GLN A 97 -8.03 -11.04 11.06
C GLN A 97 -8.68 -10.28 9.91
N PHE A 98 -8.67 -8.94 10.00
CA PHE A 98 -9.35 -8.03 9.07
C PHE A 98 -8.85 -6.59 9.22
N TYR A 99 -9.28 -5.72 8.31
CA TYR A 99 -9.17 -4.27 8.46
C TYR A 99 -10.48 -3.62 8.02
N GLY A 100 -11.15 -2.92 8.92
CA GLY A 100 -12.42 -2.25 8.68
C GLY A 100 -12.34 -1.12 7.66
N TRP A 101 -13.49 -0.51 7.33
CA TRP A 101 -13.55 0.62 6.42
C TRP A 101 -12.69 1.79 6.89
N HIS A 102 -11.83 2.29 6.00
CA HIS A 102 -10.96 3.44 6.21
C HIS A 102 -10.56 4.03 4.86
N ASN A 103 -10.00 5.22 4.89
CA ASN A 103 -9.21 5.77 3.79
C ASN A 103 -7.77 6.00 4.26
N ASP A 104 -6.86 6.15 3.30
CA ASP A 104 -5.45 6.34 3.59
C ASP A 104 -5.03 7.82 3.63
N ALA A 105 -5.81 8.69 3.01
CA ALA A 105 -5.50 10.11 2.91
C ALA A 105 -5.89 10.89 4.17
N GLY A 106 -7.03 10.56 4.82
CA GLY A 106 -7.62 11.41 5.86
C GLY A 106 -7.83 12.86 5.42
N LEU A 107 -8.81 13.55 5.93
CA LEU A 107 -9.06 14.96 5.56
C LEU A 107 -7.95 15.93 6.00
N ALA A 108 -7.07 15.52 6.90
CA ALA A 108 -6.02 16.35 7.49
C ALA A 108 -4.63 15.71 7.44
N THR A 109 -4.46 14.60 6.72
CA THR A 109 -3.17 13.92 6.66
C THR A 109 -2.23 14.73 5.78
N GLN A 110 -1.33 15.45 6.43
CA GLN A 110 -0.20 16.13 5.81
C GLN A 110 1.03 15.31 6.12
N TYR A 111 1.74 14.93 5.09
CA TYR A 111 2.98 14.22 5.24
C TYR A 111 4.15 15.19 5.07
N LYS A 112 5.02 15.24 6.07
CA LYS A 112 6.35 15.84 5.93
C LYS A 112 7.36 14.72 5.85
N PRO A 113 8.25 14.69 4.85
CA PRO A 113 9.28 13.66 4.76
C PRO A 113 10.12 13.64 6.05
N GLN A 114 10.10 12.54 6.79
CA GLN A 114 10.83 12.43 8.05
C GLN A 114 12.35 12.31 7.86
N SER A 115 12.76 11.89 6.69
CA SER A 115 14.17 11.67 6.34
C SER A 115 15.00 12.94 6.19
N VAL A 116 14.37 14.10 6.28
CA VAL A 116 15.05 15.40 6.10
C VAL A 116 16.18 15.61 7.10
N GLY A 117 15.97 15.21 8.35
CA GLY A 117 16.95 15.42 9.43
C GLY A 117 18.12 14.44 9.44
N ASN A 118 18.03 13.32 8.70
CA ASN A 118 19.02 12.24 8.73
C ASN A 118 19.81 12.08 7.45
N ARG A 119 19.63 12.97 6.48
CA ARG A 119 20.39 12.92 5.23
C ARG A 119 21.76 13.55 5.43
N ALA A 120 22.77 12.89 4.82
CA ALA A 120 24.12 13.38 4.84
C ALA A 120 24.18 14.86 4.40
N GLU A 121 24.91 15.66 5.15
CA GLU A 121 25.13 17.07 4.85
C GLU A 121 25.58 17.23 3.38
N GLY A 122 24.88 18.10 2.65
CA GLY A 122 25.25 18.44 1.26
C GLY A 122 24.37 17.83 0.18
N LEU A 123 23.40 16.97 0.48
CA LEU A 123 22.35 16.61 -0.47
C LEU A 123 21.25 17.65 -0.40
N ALA A 124 21.41 18.73 -1.17
CA ALA A 124 20.31 19.63 -1.47
C ALA A 124 19.24 18.82 -2.19
N ASN A 125 18.23 18.44 -1.44
CA ASN A 125 17.09 17.70 -1.98
C ASN A 125 16.00 18.73 -2.21
N ASP A 126 15.69 19.04 -3.46
CA ASP A 126 14.60 19.93 -3.85
C ASP A 126 13.24 19.46 -3.29
N PHE A 127 13.16 18.19 -2.85
CA PHE A 127 12.00 17.62 -2.17
C PHE A 127 11.86 18.04 -0.71
N VAL A 128 12.87 18.64 -0.15
CA VAL A 128 13.00 18.94 1.27
C VAL A 128 12.91 20.43 1.53
N ASN A 129 12.26 21.15 0.68
CA ASN A 129 11.82 22.47 1.08
C ASN A 129 10.83 22.29 2.23
N GLU A 130 11.20 22.72 3.43
CA GLU A 130 10.46 22.56 4.69
C GLU A 130 9.00 23.03 4.60
N ASN A 131 8.66 23.80 3.56
CA ASN A 131 7.33 24.35 3.31
C ASN A 131 6.49 23.51 2.33
N ILE A 132 7.00 22.37 1.79
CA ILE A 132 6.20 21.53 0.89
C ILE A 132 5.42 20.52 1.71
N GLU A 133 4.11 20.74 1.82
CA GLU A 133 3.19 19.77 2.36
C GLU A 133 2.85 18.70 1.31
N LEU A 134 3.18 17.46 1.61
CA LEU A 134 2.82 16.31 0.80
C LEU A 134 1.63 15.58 1.42
N VAL A 135 0.76 15.06 0.57
CA VAL A 135 -0.38 14.25 0.95
C VAL A 135 -0.35 12.93 0.19
N ARG A 136 -0.91 11.88 0.76
CA ARG A 136 -1.09 10.61 0.05
C ARG A 136 -2.06 10.79 -1.11
N LYS A 137 -1.61 10.43 -2.30
CA LYS A 137 -2.34 10.53 -3.56
C LYS A 137 -2.85 9.18 -4.03
N LEU A 138 -1.97 8.19 -4.04
CA LEU A 138 -2.29 6.82 -4.43
C LEU A 138 -1.92 5.84 -3.33
N SER A 139 -2.80 4.89 -3.14
CA SER A 139 -2.54 3.66 -2.40
C SER A 139 -2.39 2.51 -3.39
N PHE A 140 -1.53 1.57 -3.09
CA PHE A 140 -1.38 0.35 -3.88
C PHE A 140 -1.19 -0.88 -3.01
N SER A 141 -1.55 -2.04 -3.56
CA SER A 141 -1.35 -3.32 -2.90
C SER A 141 -0.97 -4.39 -3.92
N LEU A 142 0.08 -5.17 -3.63
CA LEU A 142 0.44 -6.39 -4.35
C LEU A 142 -0.08 -7.60 -3.57
N GLN A 143 -0.89 -8.43 -4.20
CA GLN A 143 -1.38 -9.69 -3.66
C GLN A 143 -0.31 -10.77 -3.79
N LEU A 144 0.12 -11.36 -2.66
CA LEU A 144 1.17 -12.40 -2.63
C LEU A 144 0.61 -13.81 -2.46
N SER A 145 -0.45 -13.99 -1.66
CA SER A 145 -1.05 -15.31 -1.44
C SER A 145 -1.85 -15.79 -2.64
N ASP A 146 -1.79 -17.09 -2.89
CA ASP A 146 -2.70 -17.73 -3.83
C ASP A 146 -4.14 -17.64 -3.29
N PRO A 147 -5.16 -17.37 -4.15
CA PRO A 147 -6.55 -17.32 -3.72
C PRO A 147 -7.08 -18.66 -3.16
N ASP A 148 -6.44 -19.77 -3.48
CA ASP A 148 -6.82 -21.11 -2.98
C ASP A 148 -6.24 -21.42 -1.59
N ASP A 149 -5.23 -20.65 -1.12
CA ASP A 149 -4.59 -20.82 0.20
C ASP A 149 -5.39 -20.20 1.35
N TYR A 150 -6.43 -19.39 1.06
CA TYR A 150 -7.21 -18.73 2.09
C TYR A 150 -8.66 -18.47 1.66
N GLU A 151 -9.55 -18.37 2.65
CA GLU A 151 -10.96 -18.00 2.46
C GLU A 151 -11.25 -16.63 3.12
N GLY A 152 -12.19 -15.88 2.55
CA GLY A 152 -12.44 -14.50 2.98
C GLY A 152 -11.32 -13.54 2.55
N GLY A 153 -10.97 -12.56 3.37
CA GLY A 153 -9.85 -11.64 3.15
C GLY A 153 -9.94 -10.78 1.88
N ASN A 154 -11.12 -10.66 1.26
CA ASN A 154 -11.31 -9.85 0.05
C ASN A 154 -11.05 -8.38 0.34
N VAL A 155 -10.30 -7.74 -0.54
CA VAL A 155 -10.17 -6.27 -0.55
C VAL A 155 -11.38 -5.69 -1.27
N GLN A 156 -12.06 -4.77 -0.60
CA GLN A 156 -13.15 -4.00 -1.18
C GLN A 156 -12.76 -2.53 -1.22
N ILE A 157 -13.04 -1.89 -2.34
CA ILE A 157 -12.81 -0.45 -2.55
C ILE A 157 -14.14 0.17 -2.97
N MET A 158 -14.50 1.28 -2.35
CA MET A 158 -15.69 2.04 -2.66
C MET A 158 -15.37 3.06 -3.75
N ASP A 159 -16.16 3.08 -4.79
CA ASP A 159 -16.07 4.09 -5.82
C ASP A 159 -16.76 5.42 -5.41
N GLU A 160 -16.67 6.41 -6.28
CA GLU A 160 -17.28 7.73 -6.09
C GLU A 160 -18.82 7.72 -6.06
N THR A 161 -19.46 6.64 -6.55
CA THR A 161 -20.90 6.45 -6.46
C THR A 161 -21.36 5.84 -5.14
N GLY A 162 -20.41 5.40 -4.29
CA GLY A 162 -20.67 4.68 -3.05
C GLY A 162 -20.87 3.18 -3.25
N SER A 163 -20.66 2.67 -4.46
CA SER A 163 -20.66 1.23 -4.74
C SER A 163 -19.32 0.61 -4.37
N SER A 164 -19.34 -0.58 -3.76
CA SER A 164 -18.11 -1.28 -3.41
C SER A 164 -17.77 -2.37 -4.41
N HIS A 165 -16.50 -2.42 -4.81
CA HIS A 165 -15.96 -3.40 -5.74
C HIS A 165 -14.96 -4.30 -5.05
N ILE A 166 -15.02 -5.60 -5.36
CA ILE A 166 -14.01 -6.58 -4.91
C ILE A 166 -12.85 -6.54 -5.89
N VAL A 167 -11.65 -6.34 -5.37
CA VAL A 167 -10.40 -6.40 -6.13
C VAL A 167 -10.10 -7.83 -6.54
N PRO A 168 -9.55 -8.08 -7.75
CA PRO A 168 -9.14 -9.42 -8.16
C PRO A 168 -8.19 -10.07 -7.16
N ARG A 169 -8.47 -11.33 -6.79
CA ARG A 169 -7.71 -12.10 -5.81
C ARG A 169 -6.48 -12.79 -6.39
N LYS A 170 -6.34 -12.83 -7.71
CA LYS A 170 -5.25 -13.54 -8.38
C LYS A 170 -3.90 -13.11 -7.80
N ARG A 171 -3.07 -14.10 -7.45
CA ARG A 171 -1.69 -13.90 -7.00
C ARG A 171 -0.91 -13.06 -8.02
N GLY A 172 -0.11 -12.11 -7.56
CA GLY A 172 0.61 -11.16 -8.42
C GLY A 172 -0.24 -10.00 -8.94
N THR A 173 -1.51 -9.85 -8.50
CA THR A 173 -2.29 -8.65 -8.81
C THR A 173 -1.76 -7.45 -8.05
N ILE A 174 -1.41 -6.39 -8.78
CA ILE A 174 -1.14 -5.06 -8.22
C ILE A 174 -2.37 -4.21 -8.46
N VAL A 175 -3.00 -3.74 -7.39
CA VAL A 175 -4.11 -2.78 -7.45
C VAL A 175 -3.61 -1.42 -6.99
N LEU A 176 -4.11 -0.36 -7.65
CA LEU A 176 -3.85 1.03 -7.31
C LEU A 176 -5.18 1.78 -7.26
N PHE A 177 -5.30 2.70 -6.31
CA PHE A 177 -6.51 3.50 -6.15
C PHE A 177 -6.19 4.84 -5.47
N ASP A 178 -7.08 5.81 -5.63
CA ASP A 178 -6.98 7.09 -4.93
C ASP A 178 -6.97 6.86 -3.42
N SER A 179 -6.00 7.44 -2.71
CA SER A 179 -5.86 7.26 -1.25
C SER A 179 -7.07 7.78 -0.46
N ARG A 180 -7.94 8.59 -1.07
CA ARG A 180 -9.19 9.08 -0.47
C ARG A 180 -10.33 8.05 -0.54
N ALA A 181 -10.22 7.05 -1.41
CA ALA A 181 -11.24 6.02 -1.55
C ALA A 181 -11.37 5.19 -0.25
N GLN A 182 -12.60 5.00 0.19
CA GLN A 182 -12.89 4.10 1.30
C GLN A 182 -12.61 2.66 0.88
N HIS A 183 -11.88 1.94 1.71
CA HIS A 183 -11.56 0.55 1.43
C HIS A 183 -11.44 -0.27 2.72
N ARG A 184 -11.48 -1.60 2.57
CA ARG A 184 -11.34 -2.54 3.68
C ARG A 184 -10.75 -3.86 3.22
N VAL A 185 -10.27 -4.64 4.19
CA VAL A 185 -9.98 -6.07 4.05
C VAL A 185 -11.01 -6.84 4.87
N LEU A 186 -11.83 -7.65 4.22
CA LEU A 186 -12.80 -8.52 4.89
C LEU A 186 -12.06 -9.54 5.76
N LYS A 187 -12.77 -10.07 6.74
CA LYS A 187 -12.21 -11.10 7.64
C LYS A 187 -11.72 -12.30 6.83
N VAL A 188 -10.50 -12.73 7.09
CA VAL A 188 -9.99 -14.04 6.66
C VAL A 188 -10.69 -15.09 7.50
N THR A 189 -11.39 -16.02 6.86
CA THR A 189 -12.14 -17.09 7.56
C THR A 189 -11.35 -18.37 7.68
N LYS A 190 -10.34 -18.56 6.81
CA LYS A 190 -9.41 -19.69 6.84
C LYS A 190 -8.11 -19.34 6.14
N GLY A 191 -7.00 -19.93 6.60
CA GLY A 191 -5.69 -19.73 5.99
C GLY A 191 -5.06 -18.39 6.28
N THR A 192 -4.14 -17.96 5.40
CA THR A 192 -3.33 -16.75 5.59
C THR A 192 -3.26 -15.94 4.30
N ARG A 193 -3.58 -14.65 4.38
CA ARG A 193 -3.43 -13.71 3.29
C ARG A 193 -2.22 -12.81 3.52
N LYS A 194 -1.33 -12.73 2.54
CA LYS A 194 -0.14 -11.87 2.54
C LYS A 194 -0.23 -10.83 1.42
N SER A 195 0.22 -9.62 1.67
CA SER A 195 0.28 -8.55 0.68
C SER A 195 1.35 -7.52 1.01
N ILE A 196 1.85 -6.83 -0.02
CA ILE A 196 2.62 -5.60 0.17
C ILE A 196 1.66 -4.43 -0.07
N VAL A 197 1.72 -3.43 0.81
CA VAL A 197 0.95 -2.20 0.69
C VAL A 197 1.90 -1.02 0.69
N GLY A 198 1.58 0.01 -0.07
CA GLY A 198 2.35 1.24 -0.07
C GLY A 198 1.47 2.45 -0.42
N TRP A 199 1.96 3.60 -0.07
CA TRP A 199 1.32 4.88 -0.32
C TRP A 199 2.27 5.79 -1.06
N VAL A 200 1.72 6.56 -1.98
CA VAL A 200 2.49 7.50 -2.79
C VAL A 200 2.03 8.91 -2.48
N VAL A 201 2.98 9.76 -2.19
CA VAL A 201 2.73 11.16 -1.85
C VAL A 201 2.99 12.08 -3.02
N GLY A 202 2.33 13.22 -3.00
CA GLY A 202 2.50 14.33 -3.92
C GLY A 202 2.01 15.62 -3.29
N ARG A 203 2.11 16.75 -4.02
CA ARG A 203 1.61 18.03 -3.55
C ARG A 203 0.11 17.96 -3.23
N ARG A 204 -0.35 18.81 -2.32
CA ARG A 204 -1.79 18.91 -1.99
C ARG A 204 -2.65 19.04 -3.26
N TRP A 205 -3.90 18.64 -3.14
CA TRP A 205 -4.90 18.88 -4.17
C TRP A 205 -5.15 20.38 -4.29
N VAL A 206 -5.14 20.91 -5.51
CA VAL A 206 -5.49 22.29 -5.85
C VAL A 206 -6.79 22.33 -6.61
#